data_49432e9d20f1df2966bfbfe0e20a6952
#
_entry.id   49432e9d20f1df2966bfbfe0e20a6952
#
_cell.length_a   1.000
_cell.length_b   1.000
_cell.length_c   1.000
_cell.angle_alpha   90.00
_cell.angle_beta   90.00
_cell.angle_gamma   90.00
#
_symmetry.space_group_name_H-M   'P 1'
#
loop_
_entity.id
_entity.type
_entity.pdbx_description
1 polymer ?
#
loop_
_entity_poly.entity_id
_entity_poly.type
_entity_poly.pdbx_seq_one_letter_code
_entity_poly.pdbx_strand_id
1 'polypeptide(L)'
;NSSIEIIPKDTASSPEITLRSAKELHSLGVKIVIGPVFNKNLIYLDELNKLIFLSLTNRNDTGSKNIIKAGINATSQLNAIKRFIELNKIKKTIFLTPDVNYKDEIKQAIFSSKIKIIKNYIYNTDPTKLTEQITIITEYKKRKQNLEDEIKRLESSDEIDKEKLIERLKKND
;
A
#
# COMPACT_ATOMS: atom_id res chain seq x y z
N ASN A 1 30.25 26.89 4.86
CA ASN A 1 28.84 26.54 4.86
C ASN A 1 28.34 26.57 3.42
N SER A 2 28.10 25.41 2.83
CA SER A 2 27.40 25.34 1.53
C SER A 2 25.91 25.58 1.78
N SER A 3 25.35 26.66 1.25
CA SER A 3 23.92 26.92 1.25
C SER A 3 23.27 26.09 0.13
N ILE A 4 22.16 25.44 0.44
CA ILE A 4 21.32 24.77 -0.56
C ILE A 4 20.27 25.78 -1.00
N GLU A 5 20.22 26.06 -2.31
CA GLU A 5 19.16 26.87 -2.91
C GLU A 5 18.06 25.92 -3.45
N ILE A 6 16.81 26.25 -3.15
CA ILE A 6 15.64 25.51 -3.62
C ILE A 6 14.87 26.39 -4.60
N ILE A 7 14.72 25.92 -5.84
CA ILE A 7 14.00 26.61 -6.91
C ILE A 7 12.67 25.88 -7.17
N PRO A 8 11.54 26.35 -6.63
CA PRO A 8 10.25 25.70 -6.86
C PRO A 8 9.74 25.97 -8.28
N LYS A 9 9.09 24.95 -8.88
CA LYS A 9 8.41 25.03 -10.17
C LYS A 9 7.06 24.36 -10.11
N ASP A 10 6.02 25.06 -10.56
CA ASP A 10 4.70 24.46 -10.74
C ASP A 10 4.63 23.80 -12.11
N THR A 11 4.29 22.53 -12.13
CA THR A 11 4.14 21.71 -13.35
C THR A 11 2.70 21.54 -13.79
N ALA A 12 1.74 22.09 -13.06
CA ALA A 12 0.30 21.95 -13.28
C ALA A 12 -0.15 20.49 -13.58
N SER A 13 0.60 19.51 -13.09
CA SER A 13 0.42 18.08 -13.38
C SER A 13 0.41 17.72 -14.89
N SER A 14 1.02 18.58 -15.75
CA SER A 14 1.15 18.38 -17.20
C SER A 14 2.54 17.87 -17.55
N PRO A 15 2.67 16.83 -18.39
CA PRO A 15 3.95 16.34 -18.89
C PRO A 15 4.74 17.42 -19.65
N GLU A 16 4.06 18.23 -20.48
CA GLU A 16 4.68 19.28 -21.30
C GLU A 16 5.24 20.41 -20.44
N ILE A 17 4.47 20.85 -19.43
CA ILE A 17 4.92 21.89 -18.49
C ILE A 17 6.06 21.35 -17.64
N THR A 18 5.99 20.08 -17.23
CA THR A 18 7.08 19.43 -16.49
C THR A 18 8.38 19.42 -17.30
N LEU A 19 8.32 19.04 -18.58
CA LEU A 19 9.48 19.06 -19.47
C LEU A 19 10.05 20.47 -19.65
N ARG A 20 9.19 21.47 -19.87
CA ARG A 20 9.61 22.87 -20.00
C ARG A 20 10.31 23.35 -18.74
N SER A 21 9.72 23.11 -17.57
CA SER A 21 10.30 23.49 -16.27
C SER A 21 11.64 22.77 -16.03
N ALA A 22 11.76 21.51 -16.41
CA ALA A 22 13.01 20.77 -16.29
C ALA A 22 14.12 21.33 -17.20
N LYS A 23 13.79 21.73 -18.44
CA LYS A 23 14.73 22.38 -19.34
C LYS A 23 15.21 23.74 -18.79
N GLU A 24 14.29 24.51 -18.22
CA GLU A 24 14.61 25.78 -17.58
C GLU A 24 15.54 25.58 -16.36
N LEU A 25 15.22 24.63 -15.47
CA LEU A 25 16.10 24.30 -14.33
C LEU A 25 17.49 23.84 -14.79
N HIS A 26 17.56 23.07 -15.88
CA HIS A 26 18.82 22.67 -16.47
C HIS A 26 19.65 23.88 -16.94
N SER A 27 19.02 24.87 -17.59
CA SER A 27 19.71 26.10 -18.05
C SER A 27 20.22 26.94 -16.90
N LEU A 28 19.59 26.87 -15.72
CA LEU A 28 20.04 27.51 -14.47
C LEU A 28 21.17 26.73 -13.75
N GLY A 29 21.62 25.58 -14.32
CA GLY A 29 22.71 24.79 -13.75
C GLY A 29 22.27 23.80 -12.68
N VAL A 30 20.97 23.62 -12.45
CA VAL A 30 20.44 22.61 -11.52
C VAL A 30 20.88 21.22 -11.99
N LYS A 31 21.24 20.35 -11.05
CA LYS A 31 21.65 18.95 -11.32
C LYS A 31 20.65 17.92 -10.80
N ILE A 32 19.96 18.25 -9.73
CA ILE A 32 19.02 17.33 -9.06
C ILE A 32 17.67 18.01 -8.97
N VAL A 33 16.63 17.29 -9.40
CA VAL A 33 15.24 17.72 -9.34
C VAL A 33 14.46 16.75 -8.45
N ILE A 34 13.77 17.26 -7.43
CA ILE A 34 12.85 16.48 -6.60
C ILE A 34 11.45 16.57 -7.21
N GLY A 35 10.95 15.47 -7.71
CA GLY A 35 9.73 15.37 -8.49
C GLY A 35 9.96 14.72 -9.85
N PRO A 36 8.95 14.65 -10.69
CA PRO A 36 7.53 14.91 -10.39
C PRO A 36 6.89 13.84 -9.50
N VAL A 37 5.67 14.12 -9.01
CA VAL A 37 4.88 13.19 -8.20
C VAL A 37 4.18 12.16 -9.08
N PHE A 38 3.60 12.60 -10.20
CA PHE A 38 2.80 11.76 -11.06
C PHE A 38 3.64 11.08 -12.14
N ASN A 39 3.45 9.77 -12.28
CA ASN A 39 4.19 8.94 -13.26
C ASN A 39 4.03 9.43 -14.70
N LYS A 40 2.83 9.90 -15.08
CA LYS A 40 2.58 10.45 -16.42
C LYS A 40 3.52 11.60 -16.80
N ASN A 41 4.03 12.34 -15.82
CA ASN A 41 4.91 13.49 -16.04
C ASN A 41 6.37 13.10 -16.30
N LEU A 42 6.69 11.81 -16.23
CA LEU A 42 8.06 11.30 -16.49
C LEU A 42 8.32 11.04 -17.96
N ILE A 43 7.28 11.00 -18.80
CA ILE A 43 7.31 10.47 -20.17
C ILE A 43 8.35 11.13 -21.10
N TYR A 44 8.73 12.38 -20.82
CA TYR A 44 9.69 13.13 -21.66
C TYR A 44 11.00 13.44 -20.93
N LEU A 45 11.16 12.99 -19.68
CA LEU A 45 12.30 13.40 -18.84
C LEU A 45 13.55 12.54 -19.03
N ASP A 46 13.42 11.38 -19.66
CA ASP A 46 14.50 10.46 -19.98
C ASP A 46 15.52 11.05 -20.97
N GLU A 47 15.09 11.97 -21.82
CA GLU A 47 15.98 12.69 -22.74
C GLU A 47 16.92 13.68 -22.04
N LEU A 48 16.55 14.12 -20.83
CA LEU A 48 17.33 15.09 -20.05
C LEU A 48 18.40 14.40 -19.18
N ASN A 49 19.28 13.64 -19.80
CA ASN A 49 20.28 12.77 -19.14
C ASN A 49 21.32 13.52 -18.26
N LYS A 50 21.38 14.84 -18.34
CA LYS A 50 22.23 15.69 -17.48
C LYS A 50 21.56 16.11 -16.16
N LEU A 51 20.26 15.84 -16.00
CA LEU A 51 19.49 16.05 -14.78
C LEU A 51 19.21 14.69 -14.12
N ILE A 52 19.30 14.65 -12.80
CA ILE A 52 18.85 13.52 -12.01
C ILE A 52 17.51 13.88 -11.39
N PHE A 53 16.49 13.08 -11.65
CA PHE A 53 15.16 13.25 -11.10
C PHE A 53 14.94 12.27 -9.94
N LEU A 54 14.62 12.78 -8.76
CA LEU A 54 14.12 12.00 -7.63
C LEU A 54 12.59 12.03 -7.69
N SER A 55 12.01 11.16 -8.52
CA SER A 55 10.56 11.10 -8.71
C SER A 55 9.88 10.49 -7.49
N LEU A 56 8.80 11.13 -7.04
CA LEU A 56 7.99 10.68 -5.92
C LEU A 56 6.84 9.75 -6.36
N THR A 57 6.87 9.27 -7.60
CA THR A 57 5.87 8.30 -8.10
C THR A 57 5.89 7.01 -7.31
N ASN A 58 4.72 6.44 -7.12
CA ASN A 58 4.52 5.14 -6.47
C ASN A 58 4.54 3.95 -7.46
N ARG A 59 4.75 4.19 -8.76
CA ARG A 59 4.79 3.13 -9.79
C ARG A 59 6.20 2.62 -10.03
N ASN A 60 6.31 1.32 -10.34
CA ASN A 60 7.56 0.61 -10.57
C ASN A 60 7.81 0.21 -12.04
N ASP A 61 7.17 0.90 -12.98
CA ASP A 61 7.46 0.70 -14.40
C ASP A 61 8.92 1.04 -14.73
N THR A 62 9.40 0.53 -15.84
CA THR A 62 10.79 0.68 -16.27
C THR A 62 11.22 2.15 -16.28
N GLY A 63 12.25 2.47 -15.52
CA GLY A 63 12.76 3.82 -15.41
C GLY A 63 13.97 4.06 -16.30
N SER A 64 14.14 5.30 -16.71
CA SER A 64 15.36 5.79 -17.35
C SER A 64 16.50 5.89 -16.33
N LYS A 65 17.74 5.89 -16.81
CA LYS A 65 18.95 5.92 -15.95
C LYS A 65 19.05 7.16 -15.07
N ASN A 66 18.43 8.26 -15.50
CA ASN A 66 18.44 9.55 -14.81
C ASN A 66 17.20 9.76 -13.91
N ILE A 67 16.30 8.78 -13.80
CA ILE A 67 15.09 8.87 -12.97
C ILE A 67 15.19 7.85 -11.84
N ILE A 68 15.35 8.34 -10.62
CA ILE A 68 15.33 7.53 -9.40
C ILE A 68 13.93 7.61 -8.80
N LYS A 69 13.25 6.47 -8.70
CA LYS A 69 11.91 6.39 -8.11
C LYS A 69 12.01 6.29 -6.58
N ALA A 70 11.69 7.37 -5.90
CA ALA A 70 11.79 7.52 -4.45
C ALA A 70 10.42 7.45 -3.75
N GLY A 71 9.33 7.27 -4.50
CA GLY A 71 7.98 7.15 -3.94
C GLY A 71 7.75 5.80 -3.25
N ILE A 72 6.76 5.78 -2.35
CA ILE A 72 6.33 4.56 -1.68
C ILE A 72 5.47 3.74 -2.65
N ASN A 73 5.98 2.61 -3.08
CA ASN A 73 5.30 1.70 -4.00
C ASN A 73 4.84 0.40 -3.30
N ALA A 74 4.11 -0.45 -4.02
CA ALA A 74 3.59 -1.72 -3.48
C ALA A 74 4.70 -2.62 -2.91
N THR A 75 5.88 -2.67 -3.54
CA THR A 75 7.01 -3.47 -3.07
C THR A 75 7.54 -2.96 -1.73
N SER A 76 7.75 -1.64 -1.59
CA SER A 76 8.25 -1.06 -0.34
C SER A 76 7.25 -1.23 0.81
N GLN A 77 5.95 -1.08 0.52
CA GLN A 77 4.88 -1.33 1.51
C GLN A 77 4.87 -2.80 1.95
N LEU A 78 4.95 -3.74 1.01
CA LEU A 78 4.94 -5.16 1.35
C LEU A 78 6.20 -5.60 2.10
N ASN A 79 7.35 -4.99 1.83
CA ASN A 79 8.55 -5.22 2.64
C ASN A 79 8.37 -4.73 4.09
N ALA A 80 7.70 -3.60 4.31
CA ALA A 80 7.37 -3.14 5.65
C ALA A 80 6.37 -4.08 6.35
N ILE A 81 5.33 -4.52 5.65
CA ILE A 81 4.36 -5.51 6.15
C ILE A 81 5.07 -6.83 6.50
N LYS A 82 5.99 -7.31 5.65
CA LYS A 82 6.77 -8.51 5.91
C LYS A 82 7.57 -8.41 7.21
N ARG A 83 8.27 -7.29 7.41
CA ARG A 83 8.99 -7.03 8.67
C ARG A 83 8.05 -7.08 9.88
N PHE A 84 6.87 -6.47 9.79
CA PHE A 84 5.88 -6.50 10.85
C PHE A 84 5.39 -7.93 11.15
N ILE A 85 5.10 -8.72 10.12
CA ILE A 85 4.69 -10.13 10.24
C ILE A 85 5.78 -10.96 10.95
N GLU A 86 7.04 -10.78 10.55
CA GLU A 86 8.19 -11.50 11.11
C GLU A 86 8.43 -11.11 12.59
N LEU A 87 8.44 -9.81 12.89
CA LEU A 87 8.63 -9.31 14.26
C LEU A 87 7.54 -9.79 15.21
N ASN A 88 6.30 -9.84 14.77
CA ASN A 88 5.15 -10.25 15.57
C ASN A 88 4.84 -11.76 15.46
N LYS A 89 5.69 -12.55 14.78
CA LYS A 89 5.56 -14.01 14.61
C LYS A 89 4.17 -14.42 14.08
N ILE A 90 3.59 -13.60 13.17
CA ILE A 90 2.28 -13.85 12.58
C ILE A 90 2.40 -15.04 11.61
N LYS A 91 1.63 -16.09 11.88
CA LYS A 91 1.69 -17.36 11.11
C LYS A 91 0.71 -17.41 9.94
N LYS A 92 -0.35 -16.62 10.00
CA LYS A 92 -1.45 -16.66 9.02
C LYS A 92 -1.74 -15.26 8.50
N THR A 93 -1.62 -15.06 7.19
CA THR A 93 -1.86 -13.77 6.54
C THR A 93 -2.81 -13.94 5.38
N ILE A 94 -3.78 -13.06 5.26
CA ILE A 94 -4.71 -12.95 4.14
C ILE A 94 -4.53 -11.59 3.54
N PHE A 95 -4.46 -11.51 2.20
CA PHE A 95 -4.44 -10.25 1.48
C PHE A 95 -5.82 -9.93 0.90
N LEU A 96 -6.19 -8.66 0.99
CA LEU A 96 -7.33 -8.08 0.30
C LEU A 96 -6.78 -7.14 -0.78
N THR A 97 -6.94 -7.49 -2.04
CA THR A 97 -6.45 -6.71 -3.18
C THR A 97 -7.63 -5.99 -3.84
N PRO A 98 -7.58 -4.66 -4.01
CA PRO A 98 -8.64 -3.94 -4.69
C PRO A 98 -8.71 -4.33 -6.18
N ASP A 99 -9.93 -4.38 -6.74
CA ASP A 99 -10.15 -4.59 -8.17
C ASP A 99 -9.99 -3.25 -8.91
N VAL A 100 -8.75 -2.91 -9.21
CA VAL A 100 -8.33 -1.66 -9.86
C VAL A 100 -7.38 -1.97 -11.02
N ASN A 101 -7.15 -0.98 -11.89
CA ASN A 101 -6.33 -1.16 -13.10
C ASN A 101 -4.89 -1.61 -12.81
N TYR A 102 -4.33 -1.30 -11.63
CA TYR A 102 -2.99 -1.70 -11.21
C TYR A 102 -2.97 -2.91 -10.26
N LYS A 103 -4.05 -3.68 -10.21
CA LYS A 103 -4.14 -4.89 -9.35
C LYS A 103 -3.06 -5.92 -9.62
N ASP A 104 -2.60 -6.00 -10.86
CA ASP A 104 -1.57 -6.98 -11.24
C ASP A 104 -0.17 -6.56 -10.73
N GLU A 105 0.12 -5.27 -10.64
CA GLU A 105 1.32 -4.76 -9.95
C GLU A 105 1.30 -5.17 -8.46
N ILE A 106 0.14 -5.05 -7.81
CA ILE A 106 -0.03 -5.48 -6.42
C ILE A 106 0.19 -6.99 -6.28
N LYS A 107 -0.39 -7.80 -7.16
CA LYS A 107 -0.19 -9.26 -7.15
C LYS A 107 1.27 -9.64 -7.34
N GLN A 108 1.96 -9.00 -8.28
CA GLN A 108 3.39 -9.22 -8.51
C GLN A 108 4.22 -8.83 -7.27
N ALA A 109 3.89 -7.71 -6.64
CA ALA A 109 4.56 -7.27 -5.43
C ALA A 109 4.33 -8.25 -4.27
N ILE A 110 3.08 -8.76 -4.10
CA ILE A 110 2.75 -9.80 -3.12
C ILE A 110 3.60 -11.06 -3.37
N PHE A 111 3.66 -11.52 -4.60
CA PHE A 111 4.46 -12.69 -4.98
C PHE A 111 5.95 -12.48 -4.69
N SER A 112 6.49 -11.33 -5.09
CA SER A 112 7.91 -10.98 -4.91
C SER A 112 8.30 -10.79 -3.45
N SER A 113 7.36 -10.40 -2.59
CA SER A 113 7.60 -10.20 -1.14
C SER A 113 7.96 -11.48 -0.40
N LYS A 114 7.59 -12.65 -0.96
CA LYS A 114 7.72 -13.97 -0.32
C LYS A 114 7.02 -14.06 1.05
N ILE A 115 6.01 -13.22 1.30
CA ILE A 115 5.15 -13.34 2.47
C ILE A 115 4.34 -14.64 2.34
N LYS A 116 4.34 -15.46 3.40
CA LYS A 116 3.51 -16.66 3.43
C LYS A 116 2.05 -16.26 3.61
N ILE A 117 1.27 -16.34 2.53
CA ILE A 117 -0.15 -16.03 2.53
C ILE A 117 -0.99 -17.30 2.45
N ILE A 118 -2.15 -17.28 3.11
CA ILE A 118 -3.14 -18.39 3.02
C ILE A 118 -4.01 -18.17 1.80
N LYS A 119 -4.47 -16.93 1.59
CA LYS A 119 -5.37 -16.58 0.49
C LYS A 119 -5.25 -15.10 0.14
N ASN A 120 -5.44 -14.81 -1.14
CA ASN A 120 -5.61 -13.45 -1.64
C ASN A 120 -7.03 -13.31 -2.19
N TYR A 121 -7.79 -12.33 -1.68
CA TYR A 121 -9.11 -12.00 -2.17
C TYR A 121 -9.07 -10.70 -2.96
N ILE A 122 -9.79 -10.67 -4.06
CA ILE A 122 -10.00 -9.44 -4.84
C ILE A 122 -11.34 -8.86 -4.39
N TYR A 123 -11.34 -7.59 -3.99
CA TYR A 123 -12.53 -6.92 -3.54
C TYR A 123 -12.93 -5.74 -4.44
N ASN A 124 -14.24 -5.49 -4.52
CA ASN A 124 -14.78 -4.32 -5.21
C ASN A 124 -14.56 -3.06 -4.35
N THR A 125 -14.15 -1.97 -4.98
CA THR A 125 -13.90 -0.69 -4.30
C THR A 125 -15.17 0.10 -3.98
N ASP A 126 -16.34 -0.33 -4.47
CA ASP A 126 -17.63 0.21 -4.08
C ASP A 126 -17.91 -0.11 -2.60
N PRO A 127 -18.11 0.87 -1.71
CA PRO A 127 -18.27 0.63 -0.28
C PRO A 127 -19.41 -0.34 0.08
N THR A 128 -20.52 -0.31 -0.66
CA THR A 128 -21.68 -1.17 -0.43
C THR A 128 -21.32 -2.63 -0.70
N LYS A 129 -20.71 -2.89 -1.84
CA LYS A 129 -20.25 -4.24 -2.23
C LYS A 129 -19.09 -4.72 -1.37
N LEU A 130 -18.20 -3.82 -0.96
CA LEU A 130 -17.07 -4.14 -0.10
C LEU A 130 -17.53 -4.70 1.25
N THR A 131 -18.51 -4.07 1.88
CA THR A 131 -19.06 -4.53 3.17
C THR A 131 -19.63 -5.95 3.06
N GLU A 132 -20.40 -6.22 2.01
CA GLU A 132 -20.94 -7.54 1.74
C GLU A 132 -19.83 -8.58 1.52
N GLN A 133 -18.87 -8.27 0.66
CA GLN A 133 -17.75 -9.16 0.37
C GLN A 133 -16.90 -9.46 1.61
N ILE A 134 -16.58 -8.46 2.44
CA ILE A 134 -15.82 -8.67 3.67
C ILE A 134 -16.62 -9.57 4.63
N THR A 135 -17.92 -9.35 4.76
CA THR A 135 -18.80 -10.18 5.59
C THR A 135 -18.75 -11.66 5.18
N ILE A 136 -18.75 -11.91 3.86
CA ILE A 136 -18.67 -13.28 3.30
C ILE A 136 -17.26 -13.86 3.52
N ILE A 137 -16.21 -13.10 3.17
CA ILE A 137 -14.80 -13.55 3.24
C ILE A 137 -14.38 -13.91 4.66
N THR A 138 -14.83 -13.11 5.62
CA THR A 138 -14.49 -13.30 7.04
C THR A 138 -15.42 -14.30 7.73
N GLU A 139 -16.44 -14.79 7.04
CA GLU A 139 -17.51 -15.60 7.63
C GLU A 139 -18.10 -14.94 8.89
N TYR A 140 -18.17 -13.61 8.90
CA TYR A 140 -18.50 -12.81 10.08
C TYR A 140 -19.80 -13.28 10.74
N LYS A 141 -20.88 -13.49 9.95
CA LYS A 141 -22.17 -13.92 10.49
C LYS A 141 -22.08 -15.28 11.20
N LYS A 142 -21.35 -16.24 10.60
CA LYS A 142 -21.15 -17.57 11.18
C LYS A 142 -20.32 -17.51 12.44
N ARG A 143 -19.24 -16.71 12.44
CA ARG A 143 -18.40 -16.56 13.63
C ARG A 143 -19.14 -15.88 14.77
N LYS A 144 -19.93 -14.84 14.45
CA LYS A 144 -20.77 -14.16 15.42
C LYS A 144 -21.81 -15.13 16.03
N GLN A 145 -22.49 -15.91 15.20
CA GLN A 145 -23.43 -16.93 15.68
C GLN A 145 -22.75 -17.95 16.59
N ASN A 146 -21.59 -18.50 16.16
CA ASN A 146 -20.84 -19.45 16.99
C ASN A 146 -20.42 -18.85 18.34
N LEU A 147 -20.05 -17.57 18.35
CA LEU A 147 -19.70 -16.86 19.59
C LEU A 147 -20.91 -16.70 20.52
N GLU A 148 -22.05 -16.28 19.96
CA GLU A 148 -23.30 -16.15 20.71
C GLU A 148 -23.74 -17.50 21.28
N ASP A 149 -23.65 -18.57 20.53
CA ASP A 149 -23.99 -19.94 20.97
C ASP A 149 -23.03 -20.42 22.06
N GLU A 150 -21.73 -20.12 21.96
CA GLU A 150 -20.75 -20.46 22.99
C GLU A 150 -20.99 -19.66 24.29
N ILE A 151 -21.34 -18.38 24.19
CA ILE A 151 -21.70 -17.56 25.35
C ILE A 151 -22.92 -18.13 26.04
N LYS A 152 -23.98 -18.47 25.29
CA LYS A 152 -25.20 -19.09 25.86
C LYS A 152 -24.90 -20.42 26.54
N ARG A 153 -24.02 -21.24 25.92
CA ARG A 153 -23.57 -22.51 26.51
C ARG A 153 -22.88 -22.29 27.85
N LEU A 154 -21.96 -21.30 27.93
CA LEU A 154 -21.25 -20.97 29.17
C LEU A 154 -22.19 -20.41 30.22
N GLU A 155 -23.14 -19.54 29.84
CA GLU A 155 -24.14 -18.99 30.76
C GLU A 155 -24.99 -20.08 31.43
N SER A 156 -25.29 -21.16 30.70
CA SER A 156 -26.06 -22.31 31.19
C SER A 156 -25.21 -23.39 31.86
N SER A 157 -23.88 -23.24 31.88
CA SER A 157 -22.95 -24.19 32.49
C SER A 157 -22.72 -23.93 33.97
N ASP A 158 -22.31 -24.93 34.72
CA ASP A 158 -21.86 -24.81 36.12
C ASP A 158 -20.35 -24.56 36.25
N GLU A 159 -19.70 -24.10 35.19
CA GLU A 159 -18.26 -23.84 35.17
C GLU A 159 -17.89 -22.69 36.14
N ILE A 160 -16.90 -22.94 37.01
CA ILE A 160 -16.50 -22.02 38.10
C ILE A 160 -15.93 -20.69 37.55
N ASP A 161 -15.34 -20.67 36.35
CA ASP A 161 -14.70 -19.48 35.76
C ASP A 161 -15.48 -18.92 34.55
N LYS A 162 -16.77 -19.24 34.40
CA LYS A 162 -17.60 -18.86 33.24
C LYS A 162 -17.60 -17.37 32.95
N GLU A 163 -17.67 -16.51 33.97
CA GLU A 163 -17.68 -15.05 33.80
C GLU A 163 -16.39 -14.53 33.15
N LYS A 164 -15.25 -15.06 33.58
CA LYS A 164 -13.94 -14.71 32.98
C LYS A 164 -13.81 -15.21 31.55
N LEU A 165 -14.35 -16.37 31.23
CA LEU A 165 -14.36 -16.93 29.88
C LEU A 165 -15.24 -16.11 28.93
N ILE A 166 -16.45 -15.73 29.37
CA ILE A 166 -17.36 -14.86 28.63
C ILE A 166 -16.73 -13.49 28.37
N GLU A 167 -16.08 -12.88 29.37
CA GLU A 167 -15.39 -11.60 29.21
C GLU A 167 -14.25 -11.69 28.17
N ARG A 168 -13.48 -12.78 28.18
CA ARG A 168 -12.42 -13.02 27.19
C ARG A 168 -12.99 -13.21 25.77
N LEU A 169 -14.09 -13.92 25.63
CA LEU A 169 -14.75 -14.10 24.34
C LEU A 169 -15.26 -12.77 23.79
N LYS A 170 -15.90 -11.94 24.62
CA LYS A 170 -16.39 -10.60 24.22
C LYS A 170 -15.28 -9.62 23.87
N LYS A 171 -14.07 -9.75 24.42
CA LYS A 171 -12.91 -8.90 24.08
C LYS A 171 -12.23 -9.27 22.77
N ASN A 172 -12.43 -10.49 22.28
CA ASN A 172 -11.76 -11.00 21.07
C ASN A 172 -12.67 -10.95 19.82
N ASP A 173 -13.87 -10.38 19.92
CA ASP A 173 -14.76 -10.10 18.79
C ASP A 173 -14.49 -8.67 18.25
#